data_e386562f41044bab416fa9e1a0e28c8c
#
_entry.id   e386562f41044bab416fa9e1a0e28c8c
#
_cell.length_a   1.000
_cell.length_b   1.000
_cell.length_c   1.000
_cell.angle_alpha   90.00
_cell.angle_beta   90.00
_cell.angle_gamma   90.00
#
_symmetry.space_group_name_H-M   'P 1'
#
loop_
_entity.id
_entity.type
_entity.pdbx_description
1 polymer ?
#
loop_
_entity_poly.entity_id
_entity_poly.type
_entity_poly.pdbx_seq_one_letter_code
_entity_poly.pdbx_strand_id
1 'polypeptide(L)'
;MIDRETVTAAFDDYRPDPNDAMFEVLTEPEPAVVAIRVGDCSPAGFRDLYRLLSATTDAHDTVHLYEETVDWTARSALSNCYGILPDLRRGSSFDIGRYAAVGDSVWARGLFDCWRAIAPVWPVSPDEMRYFGPGEREAARTWVRTGELPVDRGKESQ
;
A
#
# COMPACT_ATOMS: atom_id res chain seq x y z
N MET A 1 -24.10 -7.93 -3.47
CA MET A 1 -23.50 -7.66 -2.14
C MET A 1 -22.43 -8.71 -1.90
N ILE A 2 -21.15 -8.33 -2.05
CA ILE A 2 -20.04 -9.23 -1.78
C ILE A 2 -19.89 -9.28 -0.25
N ASP A 3 -20.05 -10.48 0.29
CA ASP A 3 -20.05 -10.76 1.71
C ASP A 3 -18.63 -10.65 2.29
N ARG A 4 -18.54 -10.27 3.58
CA ARG A 4 -17.32 -10.24 4.37
C ARG A 4 -16.53 -11.56 4.31
N GLU A 5 -17.24 -12.68 4.23
CA GLU A 5 -16.64 -14.01 4.06
C GLU A 5 -15.92 -14.15 2.72
N THR A 6 -16.41 -13.55 1.65
CA THR A 6 -15.79 -13.60 0.31
C THR A 6 -14.49 -12.82 0.28
N VAL A 7 -14.42 -11.68 0.98
CA VAL A 7 -13.18 -10.89 1.10
C VAL A 7 -12.16 -11.63 1.96
N THR A 8 -12.58 -12.19 3.07
CA THR A 8 -11.72 -13.00 3.96
C THR A 8 -11.20 -14.24 3.23
N ALA A 9 -12.06 -14.93 2.45
CA ALA A 9 -11.66 -16.07 1.63
C ALA A 9 -10.65 -15.69 0.54
N ALA A 10 -10.77 -14.52 -0.09
CA ALA A 10 -9.80 -14.04 -1.06
C ALA A 10 -8.43 -13.75 -0.40
N PHE A 11 -8.41 -13.32 0.86
CA PHE A 11 -7.19 -13.19 1.65
C PHE A 11 -6.63 -14.54 2.10
N ASP A 12 -7.48 -15.49 2.51
CA ASP A 12 -7.07 -16.82 2.98
C ASP A 12 -6.49 -17.68 1.84
N ASP A 13 -7.03 -17.56 0.62
CA ASP A 13 -6.49 -18.21 -0.58
C ASP A 13 -5.24 -17.53 -1.14
N TYR A 14 -4.96 -16.28 -0.70
CA TYR A 14 -3.77 -15.57 -1.11
C TYR A 14 -2.56 -16.02 -0.26
N ARG A 15 -1.90 -17.08 -0.69
CA ARG A 15 -0.57 -17.46 -0.20
C ARG A 15 0.43 -17.24 -1.32
N PRO A 16 1.16 -16.10 -1.32
CA PRO A 16 2.26 -15.93 -2.26
C PRO A 16 3.28 -17.05 -2.04
N ASP A 17 3.85 -17.57 -3.12
CA ASP A 17 5.00 -18.46 -3.02
C ASP A 17 6.10 -17.73 -2.24
N PRO A 18 6.59 -18.26 -1.09
CA PRO A 18 7.61 -17.58 -0.28
C PRO A 18 8.90 -17.27 -1.04
N ASN A 19 9.14 -17.93 -2.16
CA ASN A 19 10.34 -17.75 -2.97
C ASN A 19 10.18 -16.67 -4.06
N ASP A 20 8.93 -16.29 -4.42
CA ASP A 20 8.64 -15.35 -5.51
C ASP A 20 7.72 -14.20 -5.09
N ALA A 21 7.40 -14.08 -3.80
CA ALA A 21 6.48 -13.06 -3.32
C ALA A 21 7.07 -11.66 -3.39
N MET A 22 6.48 -10.80 -4.22
CA MET A 22 6.78 -9.37 -4.24
C MET A 22 6.40 -8.70 -2.92
N PHE A 23 5.34 -9.14 -2.28
CA PHE A 23 4.82 -8.54 -1.06
C PHE A 23 4.28 -9.59 -0.08
N GLU A 24 4.22 -9.19 1.17
CA GLU A 24 3.66 -9.94 2.29
C GLU A 24 2.50 -9.15 2.89
N VAL A 25 1.38 -9.81 3.16
CA VAL A 25 0.27 -9.19 3.90
C VAL A 25 0.58 -9.20 5.39
N LEU A 26 0.56 -8.03 6.03
CA LEU A 26 1.09 -7.82 7.39
C LEU A 26 0.09 -8.09 8.50
N THR A 27 -1.20 -7.96 8.25
CA THR A 27 -2.23 -8.01 9.29
C THR A 27 -3.44 -8.78 8.81
N GLU A 28 -4.26 -9.22 9.79
CA GLU A 28 -5.62 -9.67 9.52
C GLU A 28 -6.37 -8.62 8.69
N PRO A 29 -7.24 -9.05 7.77
CA PRO A 29 -7.99 -8.12 6.93
C PRO A 29 -8.81 -7.15 7.78
N GLU A 30 -8.50 -5.87 7.67
CA GLU A 30 -9.36 -4.80 8.18
C GLU A 30 -10.28 -4.31 7.06
N PRO A 31 -11.53 -3.92 7.34
CA PRO A 31 -12.42 -3.38 6.32
C PRO A 31 -11.76 -2.21 5.58
N ALA A 32 -11.71 -2.29 4.26
CA ALA A 32 -11.15 -1.28 3.37
C ALA A 32 -9.65 -0.96 3.53
N VAL A 33 -8.90 -1.69 4.37
CA VAL A 33 -7.46 -1.47 4.56
C VAL A 33 -6.66 -2.69 4.11
N VAL A 34 -5.69 -2.47 3.23
CA VAL A 34 -4.68 -3.45 2.84
C VAL A 34 -3.34 -3.03 3.40
N ALA A 35 -2.75 -3.86 4.25
CA ALA A 35 -1.44 -3.62 4.86
C ALA A 35 -0.43 -4.65 4.36
N ILE A 36 0.59 -4.17 3.65
CA ILE A 36 1.60 -5.01 3.00
C ILE A 36 3.02 -4.54 3.28
N ARG A 37 3.97 -5.46 3.18
CA ARG A 37 5.40 -5.16 3.04
C ARG A 37 5.84 -5.56 1.65
N VAL A 38 6.49 -4.66 0.93
CA VAL A 38 6.93 -4.86 -0.45
C VAL A 38 8.45 -4.98 -0.50
N GLY A 39 8.92 -6.01 -1.17
CA GLY A 39 10.32 -6.19 -1.54
C GLY A 39 10.60 -5.78 -2.98
N ASP A 40 11.45 -6.55 -3.67
CA ASP A 40 11.68 -6.35 -5.10
C ASP A 40 10.40 -6.69 -5.89
N CYS A 41 10.04 -5.81 -6.80
CA CYS A 41 8.81 -5.93 -7.56
C CYS A 41 8.97 -6.84 -8.78
N SER A 42 7.85 -7.43 -9.21
CA SER A 42 7.77 -8.27 -10.39
C SER A 42 6.42 -8.09 -11.10
N PRO A 43 6.32 -8.41 -12.41
CA PRO A 43 5.04 -8.35 -13.13
C PRO A 43 3.96 -9.26 -12.50
N ALA A 44 4.34 -10.45 -12.06
CA ALA A 44 3.42 -11.38 -11.39
C ALA A 44 2.93 -10.83 -10.05
N GLY A 45 3.84 -10.23 -9.26
CA GLY A 45 3.52 -9.59 -7.99
C GLY A 45 2.55 -8.42 -8.14
N PHE A 46 2.73 -7.59 -9.15
CA PHE A 46 1.78 -6.50 -9.44
C PHE A 46 0.40 -7.02 -9.82
N ARG A 47 0.30 -8.11 -10.59
CA ARG A 47 -0.99 -8.73 -10.90
C ARG A 47 -1.71 -9.18 -9.65
N ASP A 48 -0.98 -9.80 -8.73
CA ASP A 48 -1.54 -10.29 -7.47
C ASP A 48 -1.96 -9.14 -6.56
N LEU A 49 -1.13 -8.10 -6.45
CA LEU A 49 -1.45 -6.89 -5.69
C LEU A 49 -2.72 -6.22 -6.23
N TYR A 50 -2.84 -6.09 -7.54
CA TYR A 50 -4.00 -5.44 -8.15
C TYR A 50 -5.27 -6.25 -8.00
N ARG A 51 -5.20 -7.58 -8.02
CA ARG A 51 -6.35 -8.43 -7.68
C ARG A 51 -6.82 -8.20 -6.25
N LEU A 52 -5.88 -8.09 -5.31
CA LEU A 52 -6.19 -7.80 -3.91
C LEU A 52 -6.83 -6.42 -3.75
N LEU A 53 -6.26 -5.38 -4.36
CA LEU A 53 -6.80 -4.03 -4.31
C LEU A 53 -8.18 -3.93 -4.98
N SER A 54 -8.38 -4.57 -6.13
CA SER A 54 -9.66 -4.59 -6.83
C SER A 54 -10.73 -5.31 -6.01
N ALA A 55 -10.43 -6.46 -5.43
CA ALA A 55 -11.36 -7.20 -4.58
C ALA A 55 -11.76 -6.38 -3.34
N THR A 56 -10.84 -5.66 -2.75
CA THR A 56 -11.12 -4.79 -1.60
C THR A 56 -11.97 -3.58 -2.00
N THR A 57 -11.68 -2.97 -3.14
CA THR A 57 -12.49 -1.87 -3.69
C THR A 57 -13.90 -2.33 -4.01
N ASP A 58 -14.08 -3.48 -4.63
CA ASP A 58 -15.39 -4.04 -4.95
C ASP A 58 -16.25 -4.29 -3.70
N ALA A 59 -15.60 -4.63 -2.60
CA ALA A 59 -16.28 -4.88 -1.32
C ALA A 59 -16.60 -3.60 -0.51
N HIS A 60 -15.81 -2.54 -0.68
CA HIS A 60 -15.84 -1.35 0.19
C HIS A 60 -15.87 -0.01 -0.54
N ASP A 61 -16.00 0.02 -1.87
CA ASP A 61 -15.95 1.17 -2.77
C ASP A 61 -14.57 1.85 -2.84
N THR A 62 -13.86 1.94 -1.74
CA THR A 62 -12.51 2.54 -1.64
C THR A 62 -11.61 1.62 -0.83
N VAL A 63 -10.35 1.51 -1.22
CA VAL A 63 -9.31 0.82 -0.44
C VAL A 63 -8.30 1.82 0.11
N HIS A 64 -7.86 1.60 1.33
CA HIS A 64 -6.73 2.32 1.91
C HIS A 64 -5.52 1.41 1.96
N LEU A 65 -4.36 1.91 1.59
CA LEU A 65 -3.14 1.12 1.46
C LEU A 65 -2.08 1.57 2.47
N TYR A 66 -1.64 0.63 3.30
CA TYR A 66 -0.45 0.75 4.14
C TYR A 66 0.66 -0.11 3.56
N GLU A 67 1.79 0.49 3.22
CA GLU A 67 2.90 -0.18 2.56
C GLU A 67 4.23 0.07 3.27
N GLU A 68 4.90 -1.01 3.69
CA GLU A 68 6.26 -0.93 4.21
C GLU A 68 7.28 -1.20 3.10
N THR A 69 8.22 -0.28 2.93
CA THR A 69 9.33 -0.34 1.97
C THR A 69 10.67 -0.23 2.70
N VAL A 70 10.78 -0.99 3.79
CA VAL A 70 11.98 -1.03 4.63
C VAL A 70 13.10 -1.79 3.94
N ASP A 71 14.34 -1.36 4.11
CA ASP A 71 15.54 -1.93 3.49
C ASP A 71 15.57 -1.86 1.95
N TRP A 72 14.83 -0.95 1.36
CA TRP A 72 14.84 -0.77 -0.08
C TRP A 72 16.18 -0.24 -0.59
N THR A 73 16.67 -0.89 -1.63
CA THR A 73 17.86 -0.52 -2.39
C THR A 73 17.48 0.21 -3.70
N ALA A 74 18.48 0.69 -4.44
CA ALA A 74 18.27 1.19 -5.80
C ALA A 74 17.58 0.15 -6.70
N ARG A 75 17.94 -1.14 -6.55
CA ARG A 75 17.32 -2.24 -7.29
C ARG A 75 15.84 -2.38 -6.94
N SER A 76 15.48 -2.29 -5.67
CA SER A 76 14.07 -2.34 -5.22
C SER A 76 13.27 -1.21 -5.86
N ALA A 77 13.78 0.02 -5.83
CA ALA A 77 13.13 1.17 -6.44
C ALA A 77 12.99 1.04 -7.97
N LEU A 78 14.03 0.56 -8.66
CA LEU A 78 13.98 0.33 -10.11
C LEU A 78 13.01 -0.78 -10.49
N SER A 79 12.91 -1.84 -9.68
CA SER A 79 11.97 -2.93 -9.91
C SER A 79 10.50 -2.47 -9.86
N ASN A 80 10.21 -1.37 -9.16
CA ASN A 80 8.88 -0.78 -9.13
C ASN A 80 8.40 -0.30 -10.51
N CYS A 81 9.32 -0.05 -11.45
CA CYS A 81 8.97 0.27 -12.84
C CYS A 81 8.17 -0.84 -13.53
N TYR A 82 8.23 -2.08 -13.06
CA TYR A 82 7.35 -3.16 -13.54
C TYR A 82 5.86 -2.89 -13.29
N GLY A 83 5.53 -1.94 -12.41
CA GLY A 83 4.16 -1.49 -12.15
C GLY A 83 3.61 -0.49 -13.19
N ILE A 84 4.46 0.13 -14.00
CA ILE A 84 4.04 1.17 -14.94
C ILE A 84 2.97 0.67 -15.90
N LEU A 85 3.20 -0.45 -16.57
CA LEU A 85 2.27 -0.98 -17.55
C LEU A 85 0.97 -1.53 -16.92
N PRO A 86 1.03 -2.30 -15.81
CA PRO A 86 -0.16 -2.65 -15.05
C PRO A 86 -0.97 -1.43 -14.57
N ASP A 87 -0.31 -0.38 -14.09
CA ASP A 87 -0.97 0.87 -13.68
C ASP A 87 -1.78 1.50 -14.82
N LEU A 88 -1.18 1.59 -16.00
CA LEU A 88 -1.83 2.14 -17.18
C LEU A 88 -3.01 1.29 -17.67
N ARG A 89 -2.95 -0.03 -17.48
CA ARG A 89 -3.99 -0.97 -17.95
C ARG A 89 -5.12 -1.16 -16.96
N ARG A 90 -4.85 -1.12 -15.66
CA ARG A 90 -5.77 -1.56 -14.60
C ARG A 90 -5.96 -0.55 -13.47
N GLY A 91 -5.25 0.58 -13.48
CA GLY A 91 -5.28 1.56 -12.41
C GLY A 91 -6.67 2.16 -12.13
N SER A 92 -7.55 2.14 -13.13
CA SER A 92 -8.95 2.59 -12.98
C SER A 92 -9.89 1.54 -12.37
N SER A 93 -9.42 0.31 -12.16
CA SER A 93 -10.25 -0.78 -11.60
C SER A 93 -10.35 -0.78 -10.08
N PHE A 94 -9.58 0.07 -9.41
CA PHE A 94 -9.62 0.25 -7.95
C PHE A 94 -9.41 1.72 -7.59
N ASP A 95 -9.90 2.09 -6.42
CA ASP A 95 -9.85 3.45 -5.89
C ASP A 95 -9.10 3.46 -4.55
N ILE A 96 -7.96 4.16 -4.51
CA ILE A 96 -7.15 4.30 -3.30
C ILE A 96 -7.48 5.63 -2.64
N GLY A 97 -8.04 5.60 -1.44
CA GLY A 97 -8.31 6.79 -0.64
C GLY A 97 -7.03 7.32 0.01
N ARG A 98 -6.52 6.62 1.02
CA ARG A 98 -5.28 6.99 1.71
C ARG A 98 -4.18 5.98 1.43
N TYR A 99 -3.00 6.49 1.14
CA TYR A 99 -1.79 5.70 0.97
C TYR A 99 -0.73 6.14 1.97
N ALA A 100 -0.36 5.25 2.88
CA ALA A 100 0.73 5.44 3.83
C ALA A 100 1.93 4.58 3.43
N ALA A 101 3.04 5.20 3.10
CA ALA A 101 4.31 4.54 2.86
C ALA A 101 5.21 4.65 4.09
N VAL A 102 5.76 3.55 4.55
CA VAL A 102 6.75 3.50 5.64
C VAL A 102 8.07 3.01 5.06
N GLY A 103 9.11 3.81 5.16
CA GLY A 103 10.43 3.47 4.62
C GLY A 103 11.57 4.12 5.37
N ASP A 104 12.78 3.64 5.13
CA ASP A 104 14.01 4.06 5.81
C ASP A 104 15.15 4.42 4.85
N SER A 105 14.94 4.33 3.55
CA SER A 105 15.98 4.60 2.56
C SER A 105 15.67 5.81 1.68
N VAL A 106 16.74 6.43 1.15
CA VAL A 106 16.63 7.52 0.17
C VAL A 106 15.95 7.06 -1.13
N TRP A 107 16.07 5.78 -1.46
CA TRP A 107 15.46 5.19 -2.65
C TRP A 107 13.95 5.05 -2.52
N ALA A 108 13.48 4.55 -1.39
CA ALA A 108 12.06 4.46 -1.09
C ALA A 108 11.42 5.85 -1.02
N ARG A 109 12.07 6.79 -0.35
CA ARG A 109 11.61 8.18 -0.26
C ARG A 109 11.57 8.88 -1.61
N GLY A 110 12.62 8.72 -2.41
CA GLY A 110 12.71 9.31 -3.75
C GLY A 110 11.62 8.78 -4.68
N LEU A 111 11.35 7.48 -4.66
CA LEU A 111 10.27 6.88 -5.42
C LEU A 111 8.90 7.41 -4.99
N PHE A 112 8.66 7.51 -3.68
CA PHE A 112 7.42 8.08 -3.14
C PHE A 112 7.22 9.53 -3.60
N ASP A 113 8.26 10.37 -3.52
CA ASP A 113 8.19 11.77 -3.94
C ASP A 113 7.94 11.90 -5.45
N CYS A 114 8.56 11.04 -6.27
CA CYS A 114 8.28 10.95 -7.70
C CYS A 114 6.82 10.61 -7.97
N TRP A 115 6.29 9.58 -7.31
CA TRP A 115 4.90 9.18 -7.51
C TRP A 115 3.94 10.27 -7.05
N ARG A 116 4.18 10.89 -5.92
CA ARG A 116 3.37 12.02 -5.44
C ARG A 116 3.34 13.18 -6.44
N ALA A 117 4.46 13.45 -7.12
CA ALA A 117 4.54 14.50 -8.13
C ALA A 117 3.71 14.20 -9.39
N ILE A 118 3.64 12.94 -9.81
CA ILE A 118 2.88 12.51 -11.00
C ILE A 118 1.45 12.08 -10.70
N ALA A 119 1.09 11.85 -9.43
CA ALA A 119 -0.20 11.34 -9.01
C ALA A 119 -1.41 12.05 -9.65
N PRO A 120 -1.42 13.39 -9.82
CA PRO A 120 -2.57 14.08 -10.43
C PRO A 120 -2.90 13.63 -11.85
N VAL A 121 -1.96 13.02 -12.57
CA VAL A 121 -2.12 12.58 -13.97
C VAL A 121 -1.93 11.06 -14.14
N TRP A 122 -1.66 10.35 -13.05
CA TRP A 122 -1.41 8.92 -13.09
C TRP A 122 -2.69 8.11 -12.79
N PRO A 123 -2.94 6.98 -13.49
CA PRO A 123 -4.17 6.19 -13.29
C PRO A 123 -4.35 5.65 -11.87
N VAL A 124 -3.25 5.29 -11.21
CA VAL A 124 -3.25 4.88 -9.79
C VAL A 124 -2.91 6.12 -8.97
N SER A 125 -3.91 6.83 -8.52
CA SER A 125 -3.74 8.11 -7.82
C SER A 125 -4.51 8.10 -6.50
N PRO A 126 -3.82 7.89 -5.36
CA PRO A 126 -4.44 8.03 -4.05
C PRO A 126 -4.97 9.45 -3.83
N ASP A 127 -6.08 9.58 -3.11
CA ASP A 127 -6.61 10.90 -2.73
C ASP A 127 -5.67 11.62 -1.79
N GLU A 128 -5.05 10.87 -0.87
CA GLU A 128 -4.06 11.37 0.09
C GLU A 128 -2.87 10.42 0.18
N MET A 129 -1.67 10.98 0.23
CA MET A 129 -0.42 10.23 0.35
C MET A 129 0.44 10.79 1.46
N ARG A 130 0.97 9.92 2.32
CA ARG A 130 1.93 10.29 3.38
C ARG A 130 3.07 9.31 3.49
N TYR A 131 4.26 9.83 3.77
CA TYR A 131 5.47 9.06 4.04
C TYR A 131 5.83 9.13 5.52
N PHE A 132 6.16 7.98 6.10
CA PHE A 132 6.50 7.81 7.50
C PHE A 132 7.85 7.11 7.65
N GLY A 133 8.57 7.42 8.72
CA GLY A 133 9.77 6.67 9.09
C GLY A 133 9.44 5.33 9.79
N PRO A 134 10.44 4.43 9.95
CA PRO A 134 10.21 3.12 10.57
C PRO A 134 9.73 3.18 12.01
N GLY A 135 10.06 4.24 12.74
CA GLY A 135 9.59 4.47 14.11
C GLY A 135 8.15 4.98 14.21
N GLU A 136 7.53 5.30 13.07
CA GLU A 136 6.18 5.89 12.98
C GLU A 136 5.12 4.92 12.44
N ARG A 137 5.41 3.61 12.44
CA ARG A 137 4.51 2.59 11.90
C ARG A 137 3.10 2.64 12.49
N GLU A 138 3.00 2.83 13.79
CA GLU A 138 1.70 2.89 14.47
C GLU A 138 0.92 4.14 14.07
N ALA A 139 1.59 5.29 13.96
CA ALA A 139 0.99 6.52 13.47
C ALA A 139 0.50 6.37 12.01
N ALA A 140 1.30 5.72 11.16
CA ALA A 140 0.94 5.43 9.78
C ALA A 140 -0.30 4.53 9.68
N ARG A 141 -0.37 3.48 10.49
CA ARG A 141 -1.53 2.59 10.54
C ARG A 141 -2.78 3.29 11.02
N THR A 142 -2.67 4.12 12.05
CA THR A 142 -3.79 4.91 12.56
C THR A 142 -4.28 5.89 11.50
N TRP A 143 -3.36 6.60 10.87
CA TRP A 143 -3.72 7.56 9.84
C TRP A 143 -4.40 6.90 8.63
N VAL A 144 -3.91 5.77 8.16
CA VAL A 144 -4.51 5.08 7.01
C VAL A 144 -5.93 4.60 7.31
N ARG A 145 -6.20 4.20 8.55
CA ARG A 145 -7.54 3.78 8.98
C ARG A 145 -8.50 4.95 9.19
N THR A 146 -8.05 6.01 9.84
CA THR A 146 -8.92 7.06 10.37
C THR A 146 -8.81 8.40 9.63
N GLY A 147 -7.72 8.62 8.91
CA GLY A 147 -7.39 9.94 8.33
C GLY A 147 -6.79 10.92 9.34
N GLU A 148 -6.62 10.51 10.60
CA GLU A 148 -6.10 11.35 11.67
C GLU A 148 -4.74 10.85 12.16
N LEU A 149 -3.85 11.77 12.49
CA LEU A 149 -2.61 11.44 13.18
C LEU A 149 -2.88 11.32 14.68
N PRO A 150 -2.20 10.39 15.38
CA PRO A 150 -2.27 10.34 16.84
C PRO A 150 -1.89 11.70 17.43
N VAL A 151 -2.68 12.21 18.35
CA VAL A 151 -2.35 13.43 19.09
C VAL A 151 -1.12 13.12 19.95
N ASP A 152 -0.05 13.86 19.72
CA ASP A 152 1.17 13.76 20.52
C ASP A 152 0.87 14.27 21.94
N ARG A 153 0.51 13.37 22.86
CA ARG A 153 0.26 13.68 24.27
C ARG A 153 1.54 13.94 25.06
N GLY A 154 2.64 14.16 24.37
CA GLY A 154 3.99 14.22 24.96
C GLY A 154 4.53 15.61 25.29
N LYS A 155 3.75 16.71 25.20
CA LYS A 155 4.22 18.07 25.50
C LYS A 155 3.35 18.89 26.43
N GLU A 156 2.63 18.25 27.33
CA GLU A 156 2.02 18.97 28.45
C GLU A 156 2.56 18.41 29.77
N SER A 157 3.84 18.66 30.05
CA SER A 157 4.42 18.56 31.38
C SER A 157 5.80 19.20 31.41
N GLN A 158 5.84 20.51 31.37
CA GLN A 158 6.86 21.29 32.10
C GLN A 158 6.37 22.72 32.28
#